data_b9d3002f1d0a27b3cadbd0ab9370edae
#
_entry.id   b9d3002f1d0a27b3cadbd0ab9370edae
#
_cell.length_a   1.000
_cell.length_b   1.000
_cell.length_c   1.000
_cell.angle_alpha   90.00
_cell.angle_beta   90.00
_cell.angle_gamma   90.00
#
_symmetry.space_group_name_H-M   'P 1'
#
loop_
_entity.id
_entity.type
_entity.pdbx_description
1 polymer ?
#
loop_
_entity_poly.entity_id
_entity_poly.type
_entity_poly.pdbx_seq_one_letter_code
_entity_poly.pdbx_strand_id
1 'polypeptide(L)'
;VVAFSFEVTTTSASGGSDGGTTTSSSSSGGAYVQPTCWYEPGQTGREMVAEMRADGLAWKGLFLPDEEAASAHADDDKGRWYQTNCDTSTEEGRERMAKMMASSLRWVWVAEGEPAPEPVVDPVTLARAAVEAAAIPAPSVETNPRITTDDGVEGAAVVGVDTWVWAASDTPSHVEVRATAGSTSVSVSADAGGLSLSAP
;
A
#
# COMPACT_ATOMS: atom_id res chain seq x y z
N VAL A 1 -4.84 7.39 -8.01
CA VAL A 1 -3.92 7.07 -6.91
C VAL A 1 -4.63 7.29 -5.58
N VAL A 2 -4.32 6.47 -4.59
CA VAL A 2 -4.88 6.53 -3.24
C VAL A 2 -3.75 6.85 -2.27
N ALA A 3 -3.97 7.79 -1.36
CA ALA A 3 -3.04 8.06 -0.28
C ALA A 3 -3.09 6.89 0.73
N PHE A 4 -1.93 6.52 1.27
CA PHE A 4 -1.85 5.53 2.34
C PHE A 4 -0.99 6.05 3.49
N SER A 5 -1.28 5.54 4.69
CA SER A 5 -0.44 5.76 5.87
C SER A 5 0.39 4.52 6.13
N PHE A 6 1.61 4.70 6.65
CA PHE A 6 2.44 3.58 7.08
C PHE A 6 3.18 3.89 8.39
N GLU A 7 3.49 2.84 9.12
CA GLU A 7 4.29 2.86 10.34
C GLU A 7 5.47 1.89 10.16
N VAL A 8 6.65 2.35 10.52
CA VAL A 8 7.88 1.53 10.53
C VAL A 8 8.29 1.32 11.98
N THR A 9 8.41 0.07 12.38
CA THR A 9 8.95 -0.32 13.68
C THR A 9 10.26 -1.04 13.46
N THR A 10 11.34 -0.54 14.06
CA THR A 10 12.65 -1.17 14.02
C THR A 10 13.05 -1.62 15.43
N THR A 11 13.58 -2.82 15.53
CA THR A 11 14.15 -3.35 16.78
C THR A 11 15.61 -3.64 16.55
N SER A 12 16.48 -3.04 17.34
CA SER A 12 17.93 -3.26 17.32
C SER A 12 18.33 -4.16 18.50
N ALA A 13 19.21 -5.13 18.25
CA ALA A 13 19.76 -5.96 19.31
C ALA A 13 20.77 -5.13 20.14
N SER A 14 20.51 -4.99 21.43
CA SER A 14 21.53 -4.47 22.37
C SER A 14 22.51 -5.58 22.68
N GLY A 15 23.82 -5.33 22.55
CA GLY A 15 24.89 -6.27 22.87
C GLY A 15 25.04 -6.60 24.37
N GLY A 16 24.06 -6.33 25.21
CA GLY A 16 24.02 -6.59 26.65
C GLY A 16 22.75 -7.28 27.08
N SER A 17 22.78 -7.99 28.17
CA SER A 17 21.82 -9.00 28.63
C SER A 17 20.37 -8.59 28.84
N ASP A 18 19.94 -7.36 28.56
CA ASP A 18 18.54 -6.94 28.72
C ASP A 18 18.13 -5.85 27.72
N GLY A 19 17.25 -6.22 26.81
CA GLY A 19 16.36 -5.31 26.10
C GLY A 19 16.92 -4.65 24.83
N GLY A 20 16.55 -5.15 23.66
CA GLY A 20 16.69 -4.43 22.40
C GLY A 20 15.91 -3.10 22.43
N THR A 21 16.42 -2.07 21.76
CA THR A 21 15.72 -0.79 21.60
C THR A 21 14.76 -0.88 20.44
N THR A 22 13.48 -0.62 20.70
CA THR A 22 12.44 -0.53 19.66
C THR A 22 12.16 0.94 19.35
N THR A 23 12.28 1.32 18.09
CA THR A 23 11.95 2.66 17.62
C THR A 23 10.83 2.54 16.60
N SER A 24 9.76 3.32 16.78
CA SER A 24 8.66 3.41 15.81
C SER A 24 8.64 4.79 15.18
N SER A 25 8.47 4.84 13.87
CA SER A 25 8.22 6.07 13.12
C SER A 25 6.97 5.88 12.29
N SER A 26 6.07 6.86 12.32
CA SER A 26 4.87 6.86 11.49
C SER A 26 4.93 8.00 10.48
N SER A 27 4.49 7.75 9.26
CA SER A 27 4.28 8.76 8.25
C SER A 27 2.83 8.72 7.79
N SER A 28 2.13 9.85 7.93
CA SER A 28 0.79 10.04 7.41
C SER A 28 0.83 11.15 6.36
N GLY A 29 0.90 10.78 5.11
CA GLY A 29 0.81 11.73 3.99
C GLY A 29 2.02 11.75 3.07
N GLY A 30 1.75 11.80 1.78
CA GLY A 30 2.74 11.87 0.71
C GLY A 30 3.09 10.54 0.04
N ALA A 31 2.68 9.41 0.60
CA ALA A 31 2.79 8.12 -0.06
C ALA A 31 1.47 7.78 -0.78
N TYR A 32 1.57 7.30 -2.02
CA TYR A 32 0.44 6.99 -2.88
C TYR A 32 0.59 5.63 -3.52
N VAL A 33 -0.54 4.93 -3.67
CA VAL A 33 -0.61 3.65 -4.36
C VAL A 33 -1.69 3.70 -5.45
N GLN A 34 -1.48 2.98 -6.55
CA GLN A 34 -2.49 2.83 -7.60
C GLN A 34 -3.55 1.82 -7.12
N PRO A 35 -4.84 2.20 -7.07
CA PRO A 35 -5.89 1.26 -6.72
C PRO A 35 -6.12 0.24 -7.84
N THR A 36 -6.44 -0.99 -7.47
CA THR A 36 -6.86 -2.02 -8.43
C THR A 36 -8.21 -1.69 -9.05
N CYS A 37 -9.13 -1.15 -8.24
CA CYS A 37 -10.43 -0.66 -8.69
C CYS A 37 -10.79 0.64 -7.97
N TRP A 38 -11.55 1.50 -8.65
CA TRP A 38 -12.04 2.77 -8.13
C TRP A 38 -13.48 3.02 -8.57
N TYR A 39 -14.10 4.04 -7.98
CA TYR A 39 -15.46 4.41 -8.24
C TYR A 39 -15.53 5.81 -8.86
N GLU A 40 -16.30 5.94 -9.93
CA GLU A 40 -16.54 7.21 -10.60
C GLU A 40 -18.00 7.64 -10.39
N PRO A 41 -18.23 8.89 -9.95
CA PRO A 41 -19.58 9.39 -9.79
C PRO A 41 -20.28 9.49 -11.16
N GLY A 42 -21.45 8.88 -11.25
CA GLY A 42 -22.31 8.91 -12.41
C GLY A 42 -23.57 9.74 -12.16
N GLN A 43 -24.69 9.25 -12.68
CA GLN A 43 -25.98 9.91 -12.70
C GLN A 43 -26.70 9.84 -11.35
N THR A 44 -27.67 10.74 -11.17
CA THR A 44 -28.68 10.63 -10.12
C THR A 44 -29.62 9.46 -10.38
N GLY A 45 -30.41 9.07 -9.41
CA GLY A 45 -31.40 8.00 -9.60
C GLY A 45 -32.40 8.31 -10.72
N ARG A 46 -32.89 9.54 -10.75
CA ARG A 46 -33.82 10.02 -11.80
C ARG A 46 -33.20 10.00 -13.19
N GLU A 47 -31.96 10.50 -13.33
CA GLU A 47 -31.24 10.51 -14.62
C GLU A 47 -30.96 9.09 -15.11
N MET A 48 -30.56 8.17 -14.22
CA MET A 48 -30.31 6.78 -14.54
C MET A 48 -31.57 6.09 -15.11
N VAL A 49 -32.71 6.25 -14.45
CA VAL A 49 -33.99 5.67 -14.95
C VAL A 49 -34.43 6.31 -16.27
N ALA A 50 -34.19 7.60 -16.45
CA ALA A 50 -34.48 8.27 -17.74
C ALA A 50 -33.60 7.70 -18.86
N GLU A 51 -32.32 7.45 -18.63
CA GLU A 51 -31.45 6.80 -19.62
C GLU A 51 -31.86 5.36 -19.90
N MET A 52 -32.24 4.58 -18.88
CA MET A 52 -32.72 3.22 -19.04
C MET A 52 -33.99 3.14 -19.88
N ARG A 53 -34.83 4.17 -19.86
CA ARG A 53 -36.07 4.27 -20.65
C ARG A 53 -35.85 4.81 -22.06
N ALA A 54 -34.73 5.45 -22.32
CA ALA A 54 -34.43 6.00 -23.64
C ALA A 54 -34.34 4.86 -24.67
N ASP A 55 -34.98 5.05 -25.84
CA ASP A 55 -35.01 4.06 -26.91
C ASP A 55 -33.62 3.84 -27.55
N GLY A 56 -33.33 2.60 -27.98
CA GLY A 56 -32.20 2.28 -28.86
C GLY A 56 -30.94 1.66 -28.20
N LEU A 57 -30.91 1.41 -26.90
CA LEU A 57 -29.78 0.74 -26.26
C LEU A 57 -29.97 -0.77 -26.14
N ALA A 58 -29.64 -1.51 -27.21
CA ALA A 58 -29.75 -2.99 -27.23
C ALA A 58 -28.83 -3.71 -26.20
N TRP A 59 -27.91 -2.98 -25.57
CA TRP A 59 -26.89 -3.48 -24.64
C TRP A 59 -27.01 -2.91 -23.21
N LYS A 60 -28.20 -2.36 -22.89
CA LYS A 60 -28.52 -1.76 -21.57
C LYS A 60 -28.12 -2.62 -20.38
N GLY A 61 -28.36 -3.92 -20.42
CA GLY A 61 -28.09 -4.82 -19.31
C GLY A 61 -26.62 -5.07 -18.99
N LEU A 62 -25.68 -4.66 -19.87
CA LEU A 62 -24.24 -4.84 -19.65
C LEU A 62 -23.58 -3.62 -18.98
N PHE A 63 -24.17 -2.44 -19.12
CA PHE A 63 -23.54 -1.16 -18.76
C PHE A 63 -24.36 -0.31 -17.81
N LEU A 64 -25.59 -0.70 -17.50
CA LEU A 64 -26.48 -0.02 -16.57
C LEU A 64 -26.73 -0.89 -15.34
N PRO A 65 -27.13 -0.29 -14.20
CA PRO A 65 -27.51 -1.06 -13.01
C PRO A 65 -28.74 -1.93 -13.30
N ASP A 66 -29.00 -2.86 -12.40
CA ASP A 66 -30.22 -3.66 -12.43
C ASP A 66 -31.47 -2.76 -12.41
N GLU A 67 -32.50 -3.14 -13.17
CA GLU A 67 -33.72 -2.31 -13.35
C GLU A 67 -34.50 -2.15 -12.03
N GLU A 68 -34.55 -3.19 -11.19
CA GLU A 68 -35.19 -3.12 -9.87
C GLU A 68 -34.44 -2.17 -8.96
N ALA A 69 -33.11 -2.29 -8.90
CA ALA A 69 -32.25 -1.41 -8.12
C ALA A 69 -32.35 0.05 -8.60
N ALA A 70 -32.32 0.29 -9.91
CA ALA A 70 -32.46 1.64 -10.46
C ALA A 70 -33.82 2.25 -10.15
N SER A 71 -34.90 1.45 -10.25
CA SER A 71 -36.26 1.90 -10.00
C SER A 71 -36.51 2.29 -8.56
N ALA A 72 -35.80 1.67 -7.59
CA ALA A 72 -35.87 2.04 -6.18
C ALA A 72 -35.40 3.49 -5.91
N HIS A 73 -34.65 4.07 -6.82
CA HIS A 73 -34.11 5.44 -6.70
C HIS A 73 -34.63 6.39 -7.79
N ALA A 74 -35.72 6.01 -8.51
CA ALA A 74 -36.23 6.73 -9.68
C ALA A 74 -36.62 8.19 -9.42
N ASP A 75 -37.01 8.53 -8.19
CA ASP A 75 -37.42 9.88 -7.80
C ASP A 75 -36.30 10.67 -7.09
N ASP A 76 -35.13 10.04 -6.88
CA ASP A 76 -34.01 10.67 -6.20
C ASP A 76 -33.14 11.47 -7.19
N ASP A 77 -33.02 12.77 -6.96
CA ASP A 77 -32.25 13.72 -7.77
C ASP A 77 -30.96 14.22 -7.07
N LYS A 78 -30.62 13.67 -5.89
CA LYS A 78 -29.53 14.11 -5.05
C LYS A 78 -28.48 13.03 -4.81
N GLY A 79 -28.89 11.80 -4.50
CA GLY A 79 -28.01 10.64 -4.45
C GLY A 79 -27.45 10.33 -5.83
N ARG A 80 -26.39 9.51 -5.90
CA ARG A 80 -25.70 9.19 -7.16
C ARG A 80 -25.35 7.72 -7.29
N TRP A 81 -25.43 7.24 -8.49
CA TRP A 81 -24.83 5.99 -8.90
C TRP A 81 -23.33 6.17 -9.10
N TYR A 82 -22.54 5.29 -8.53
CA TYR A 82 -21.09 5.20 -8.75
C TYR A 82 -20.77 4.00 -9.60
N GLN A 83 -20.06 4.24 -10.69
CA GLN A 83 -19.58 3.18 -11.56
C GLN A 83 -18.24 2.67 -11.07
N THR A 84 -18.11 1.35 -10.92
CA THR A 84 -16.84 0.73 -10.59
C THR A 84 -16.01 0.52 -11.86
N ASN A 85 -14.77 0.99 -11.81
CA ASN A 85 -13.75 0.77 -12.84
C ASN A 85 -12.55 0.07 -12.21
N CYS A 86 -11.86 -0.78 -12.98
CA CYS A 86 -10.66 -1.47 -12.52
C CYS A 86 -9.52 -1.29 -13.53
N ASP A 87 -8.29 -1.37 -13.05
CA ASP A 87 -7.09 -1.35 -13.89
C ASP A 87 -6.96 -2.66 -14.66
N THR A 88 -7.46 -2.69 -15.89
CA THR A 88 -7.42 -3.87 -16.75
C THR A 88 -6.03 -4.15 -17.34
N SER A 89 -5.02 -3.34 -17.08
CA SER A 89 -3.64 -3.65 -17.41
C SER A 89 -3.07 -4.76 -16.52
N THR A 90 -3.60 -4.91 -15.30
CA THR A 90 -3.25 -5.96 -14.35
C THR A 90 -4.17 -7.18 -14.49
N GLU A 91 -3.67 -8.37 -14.14
CA GLU A 91 -4.47 -9.60 -14.14
C GLU A 91 -5.60 -9.53 -13.12
N GLU A 92 -5.30 -9.09 -11.90
CA GLU A 92 -6.29 -8.93 -10.84
C GLU A 92 -7.40 -7.94 -11.21
N GLY A 93 -7.04 -6.80 -11.79
CA GLY A 93 -8.03 -5.81 -12.23
C GLY A 93 -8.95 -6.35 -13.33
N ARG A 94 -8.42 -7.15 -14.28
CA ARG A 94 -9.22 -7.84 -15.30
C ARG A 94 -10.19 -8.85 -14.69
N GLU A 95 -9.72 -9.67 -13.74
CA GLU A 95 -10.56 -10.65 -13.05
C GLU A 95 -11.67 -9.99 -12.24
N ARG A 96 -11.36 -8.94 -11.50
CA ARG A 96 -12.35 -8.17 -10.72
C ARG A 96 -13.40 -7.53 -11.63
N MET A 97 -12.96 -6.90 -12.73
CA MET A 97 -13.85 -6.32 -13.70
C MET A 97 -14.78 -7.38 -14.31
N ALA A 98 -14.24 -8.53 -14.71
CA ALA A 98 -15.03 -9.63 -15.27
C ALA A 98 -16.09 -10.15 -14.28
N LYS A 99 -15.73 -10.31 -12.99
CA LYS A 99 -16.68 -10.72 -11.94
C LYS A 99 -17.80 -9.69 -11.75
N MET A 100 -17.47 -8.40 -11.74
CA MET A 100 -18.47 -7.34 -11.59
C MET A 100 -19.41 -7.26 -12.79
N MET A 101 -18.90 -7.41 -14.00
CA MET A 101 -19.75 -7.44 -15.21
C MET A 101 -20.69 -8.65 -15.23
N ALA A 102 -20.25 -9.80 -14.70
CA ALA A 102 -21.08 -11.01 -14.64
C ALA A 102 -22.16 -10.95 -13.55
N SER A 103 -22.03 -10.08 -12.55
CA SER A 103 -22.91 -10.03 -11.37
C SER A 103 -23.72 -8.74 -11.24
N SER A 104 -23.76 -7.88 -12.23
CA SER A 104 -24.42 -6.55 -12.19
C SER A 104 -23.95 -5.63 -11.05
N LEU A 105 -22.82 -5.98 -10.37
CA LEU A 105 -22.26 -5.23 -9.25
C LEU A 105 -21.38 -4.05 -9.70
N ARG A 106 -21.46 -3.67 -10.96
CA ARG A 106 -20.66 -2.56 -11.50
C ARG A 106 -21.11 -1.20 -10.98
N TRP A 107 -22.33 -1.11 -10.47
CA TRP A 107 -22.91 0.13 -9.99
C TRP A 107 -23.24 0.05 -8.50
N VAL A 108 -22.90 1.12 -7.78
CA VAL A 108 -23.18 1.27 -6.36
C VAL A 108 -23.95 2.55 -6.17
N TRP A 109 -25.10 2.46 -5.50
CA TRP A 109 -25.88 3.63 -5.10
C TRP A 109 -25.31 4.24 -3.82
N VAL A 110 -25.20 5.57 -3.82
CA VAL A 110 -24.81 6.37 -2.64
C VAL A 110 -25.83 7.48 -2.44
N ALA A 111 -26.47 7.51 -1.29
CA ALA A 111 -27.44 8.51 -0.93
C ALA A 111 -26.80 9.89 -0.69
N GLU A 112 -27.61 10.96 -0.73
CA GLU A 112 -27.15 12.32 -0.42
C GLU A 112 -26.49 12.36 0.98
N GLY A 113 -25.27 12.91 1.06
CA GLY A 113 -24.53 13.06 2.32
C GLY A 113 -23.76 11.82 2.78
N GLU A 114 -23.91 10.68 2.11
CA GLU A 114 -23.07 9.52 2.37
C GLU A 114 -21.71 9.64 1.66
N PRO A 115 -20.63 9.08 2.25
CA PRO A 115 -19.31 9.10 1.62
C PRO A 115 -19.31 8.25 0.35
N ALA A 116 -18.54 8.68 -0.66
CA ALA A 116 -18.27 7.87 -1.85
C ALA A 116 -17.63 6.52 -1.47
N PRO A 117 -17.87 5.44 -2.24
CA PRO A 117 -17.25 4.15 -1.99
C PRO A 117 -15.73 4.24 -2.04
N GLU A 118 -15.06 3.55 -1.11
CA GLU A 118 -13.60 3.54 -1.04
C GLU A 118 -12.98 2.73 -2.18
N PRO A 119 -11.90 3.24 -2.80
CA PRO A 119 -11.15 2.48 -3.79
C PRO A 119 -10.59 1.17 -3.22
N VAL A 120 -10.53 0.13 -4.03
CA VAL A 120 -9.95 -1.16 -3.66
C VAL A 120 -8.46 -1.16 -4.01
N VAL A 121 -7.61 -1.34 -3.01
CA VAL A 121 -6.17 -1.47 -3.18
C VAL A 121 -5.78 -2.94 -2.99
N ASP A 122 -5.00 -3.47 -3.93
CA ASP A 122 -4.43 -4.82 -3.79
C ASP A 122 -3.42 -4.87 -2.63
N PRO A 123 -3.53 -5.87 -1.71
CA PRO A 123 -2.63 -5.97 -0.57
C PRO A 123 -1.15 -6.10 -0.94
N VAL A 124 -0.81 -6.81 -2.02
CA VAL A 124 0.59 -6.98 -2.46
C VAL A 124 1.14 -5.66 -3.00
N THR A 125 0.33 -4.93 -3.76
CA THR A 125 0.69 -3.60 -4.28
C THR A 125 0.88 -2.60 -3.14
N LEU A 126 0.01 -2.62 -2.12
CA LEU A 126 0.16 -1.78 -0.92
C LEU A 126 1.42 -2.14 -0.14
N ALA A 127 1.72 -3.45 0.03
CA ALA A 127 2.91 -3.92 0.73
C ALA A 127 4.19 -3.43 0.05
N ARG A 128 4.30 -3.53 -1.28
CA ARG A 128 5.45 -3.01 -2.04
C ARG A 128 5.62 -1.52 -1.87
N ALA A 129 4.55 -0.75 -2.07
CA ALA A 129 4.58 0.70 -1.91
C ALA A 129 4.98 1.11 -0.48
N ALA A 130 4.53 0.37 0.54
CA ALA A 130 4.88 0.62 1.92
C ALA A 130 6.37 0.37 2.21
N VAL A 131 6.92 -0.73 1.70
CA VAL A 131 8.36 -1.04 1.85
C VAL A 131 9.24 -0.02 1.13
N GLU A 132 8.85 0.41 -0.07
CA GLU A 132 9.56 1.46 -0.82
C GLU A 132 9.53 2.80 -0.09
N ALA A 133 8.39 3.16 0.51
CA ALA A 133 8.23 4.41 1.24
C ALA A 133 8.91 4.41 2.61
N ALA A 134 9.09 3.24 3.21
CA ALA A 134 9.61 3.07 4.56
C ALA A 134 11.09 3.45 4.73
N ALA A 135 11.86 3.58 3.64
CA ALA A 135 13.28 3.93 3.65
C ALA A 135 14.07 3.17 4.73
N ILE A 136 14.03 1.83 4.67
CA ILE A 136 14.72 0.95 5.64
C ILE A 136 16.19 1.33 5.73
N PRO A 137 16.73 1.65 6.92
CA PRO A 137 18.12 2.08 7.07
C PRO A 137 19.08 0.95 6.71
N ALA A 138 20.17 1.30 6.05
CA ALA A 138 21.25 0.36 5.80
C ALA A 138 21.93 -0.06 7.12
N PRO A 139 22.42 -1.31 7.25
CA PRO A 139 23.15 -1.74 8.42
C PRO A 139 24.45 -0.96 8.57
N SER A 140 24.76 -0.56 9.80
CA SER A 140 26.09 -0.04 10.16
C SER A 140 27.01 -1.16 10.67
N VAL A 141 28.29 -1.01 10.42
CA VAL A 141 29.31 -2.04 10.70
C VAL A 141 30.38 -1.46 11.61
N GLU A 142 30.75 -2.22 12.62
CA GLU A 142 31.87 -1.92 13.50
C GLU A 142 33.02 -2.89 13.29
N THR A 143 34.25 -2.41 13.53
CA THR A 143 35.48 -3.19 13.38
C THR A 143 36.38 -3.01 14.57
N ASN A 144 37.21 -4.03 14.86
CA ASN A 144 38.28 -3.95 15.87
C ASN A 144 39.50 -4.78 15.38
N PRO A 145 40.75 -4.28 15.40
CA PRO A 145 41.16 -2.96 15.92
C PRO A 145 40.73 -1.81 14.99
N ARG A 146 40.39 -0.69 15.59
CA ARG A 146 40.19 0.60 14.91
C ARG A 146 41.40 1.46 15.10
N ILE A 147 41.98 1.97 14.04
CA ILE A 147 43.02 3.00 14.10
C ILE A 147 42.52 4.24 13.33
N THR A 148 43.01 5.40 13.76
CA THR A 148 42.92 6.62 12.97
C THR A 148 44.27 6.79 12.29
N THR A 149 44.28 6.90 10.97
CA THR A 149 45.53 7.12 10.23
C THR A 149 45.99 8.56 10.37
N ASP A 150 47.26 8.83 10.10
CA ASP A 150 47.86 10.19 10.23
C ASP A 150 47.19 11.23 9.32
N ASP A 151 46.55 10.79 8.26
CA ASP A 151 45.71 11.60 7.31
C ASP A 151 44.24 11.71 7.78
N GLY A 152 43.89 11.22 8.96
CA GLY A 152 42.60 11.43 9.60
C GLY A 152 41.50 10.43 9.20
N VAL A 153 41.83 9.33 8.52
CA VAL A 153 40.86 8.27 8.22
C VAL A 153 40.59 7.46 9.47
N GLU A 154 39.34 7.53 9.97
CA GLU A 154 38.91 6.74 11.14
C GLU A 154 38.45 5.33 10.72
N GLY A 155 38.71 4.37 11.61
CA GLY A 155 38.25 2.99 11.44
C GLY A 155 39.04 2.17 10.42
N ALA A 156 40.26 2.60 10.09
CA ALA A 156 41.14 1.83 9.21
C ALA A 156 41.56 0.52 9.87
N ALA A 157 41.63 -0.58 9.11
CA ALA A 157 42.15 -1.85 9.52
C ALA A 157 43.72 -1.86 9.43
N VAL A 158 44.36 -2.62 10.29
CA VAL A 158 45.84 -2.75 10.28
C VAL A 158 46.21 -3.95 9.42
N VAL A 159 47.11 -3.75 8.45
CA VAL A 159 47.60 -4.82 7.60
C VAL A 159 48.37 -5.86 8.42
N GLY A 160 48.01 -7.13 8.27
CA GLY A 160 48.65 -8.24 8.99
C GLY A 160 48.12 -8.49 10.42
N VAL A 161 47.05 -7.79 10.81
CA VAL A 161 46.38 -8.03 12.09
C VAL A 161 44.94 -8.52 11.80
N ASP A 162 44.50 -9.55 12.55
CA ASP A 162 43.15 -10.05 12.45
C ASP A 162 42.14 -8.95 12.84
N THR A 163 41.16 -8.71 11.97
CA THR A 163 40.14 -7.71 12.19
C THR A 163 38.81 -8.39 12.45
N TRP A 164 38.21 -8.09 13.59
CA TRP A 164 36.85 -8.50 13.94
C TRP A 164 35.85 -7.52 13.33
N VAL A 165 34.79 -8.06 12.77
CA VAL A 165 33.73 -7.26 12.11
C VAL A 165 32.38 -7.72 12.64
N TRP A 166 31.54 -6.79 13.06
CA TRP A 166 30.18 -7.09 13.52
C TRP A 166 29.22 -5.96 13.16
N ALA A 167 27.93 -6.26 13.16
CA ALA A 167 26.90 -5.24 13.00
C ALA A 167 26.87 -4.33 14.25
N ALA A 168 26.84 -3.02 14.05
CA ALA A 168 26.75 -2.06 15.15
C ALA A 168 25.44 -2.26 15.93
N SER A 169 25.44 -1.86 17.20
CA SER A 169 24.30 -2.06 18.10
C SER A 169 23.03 -1.32 17.69
N ASP A 170 23.15 -0.30 16.86
CA ASP A 170 22.05 0.45 16.26
C ASP A 170 21.50 -0.17 14.98
N THR A 171 22.17 -1.21 14.43
CA THR A 171 21.68 -1.94 13.25
C THR A 171 20.38 -2.67 13.59
N PRO A 172 19.29 -2.43 12.85
CA PRO A 172 18.05 -3.14 13.09
C PRO A 172 18.21 -4.66 12.89
N SER A 173 17.81 -5.45 13.86
CA SER A 173 17.69 -6.90 13.75
C SER A 173 16.33 -7.36 13.25
N HIS A 174 15.32 -6.51 13.41
CA HIS A 174 13.96 -6.72 12.94
C HIS A 174 13.37 -5.40 12.46
N VAL A 175 12.67 -5.43 11.33
CA VAL A 175 11.91 -4.30 10.77
C VAL A 175 10.50 -4.78 10.45
N GLU A 176 9.49 -4.08 10.92
CA GLU A 176 8.09 -4.28 10.56
C GLU A 176 7.57 -2.99 9.93
N VAL A 177 6.91 -3.13 8.77
CA VAL A 177 6.21 -2.04 8.07
C VAL A 177 4.74 -2.39 8.01
N ARG A 178 3.90 -1.58 8.63
CA ARG A 178 2.45 -1.70 8.57
C ARG A 178 1.88 -0.55 7.76
N ALA A 179 1.03 -0.85 6.77
CA ALA A 179 0.40 0.17 5.93
C ALA A 179 -1.11 -0.02 5.83
N THR A 180 -1.82 1.09 5.64
CA THR A 180 -3.28 1.11 5.50
C THR A 180 -3.70 2.10 4.41
N ALA A 181 -4.56 1.61 3.51
CA ALA A 181 -5.18 2.40 2.45
C ALA A 181 -6.67 2.06 2.36
N GLY A 182 -7.55 2.98 2.77
CA GLY A 182 -8.97 2.70 2.92
C GLY A 182 -9.22 1.51 3.86
N SER A 183 -9.95 0.51 3.39
CA SER A 183 -10.23 -0.72 4.15
C SER A 183 -9.13 -1.78 4.06
N THR A 184 -8.10 -1.58 3.23
CA THR A 184 -6.98 -2.54 3.07
C THR A 184 -5.86 -2.21 4.04
N SER A 185 -5.41 -3.22 4.81
CA SER A 185 -4.26 -3.12 5.72
C SER A 185 -3.32 -4.29 5.50
N VAL A 186 -2.01 -4.03 5.53
CA VAL A 186 -0.94 -5.02 5.35
C VAL A 186 0.16 -4.82 6.38
N SER A 187 0.85 -5.90 6.71
CA SER A 187 2.08 -5.88 7.52
C SER A 187 3.15 -6.70 6.82
N VAL A 188 4.34 -6.14 6.72
CA VAL A 188 5.52 -6.78 6.13
C VAL A 188 6.64 -6.72 7.15
N SER A 189 7.27 -7.86 7.43
CA SER A 189 8.40 -7.93 8.36
C SER A 189 9.63 -8.53 7.71
N ALA A 190 10.79 -8.10 8.17
CA ALA A 190 12.09 -8.63 7.77
C ALA A 190 13.00 -8.77 8.99
N ASP A 191 13.67 -9.92 9.08
CA ASP A 191 14.64 -10.21 10.11
C ASP A 191 16.06 -10.25 9.51
N ALA A 192 17.03 -9.70 10.22
CA ALA A 192 18.43 -9.78 9.82
C ALA A 192 18.96 -11.21 10.01
N GLY A 193 19.29 -11.89 8.92
CA GLY A 193 19.76 -13.28 8.93
C GLY A 193 21.26 -13.45 9.21
N GLY A 194 22.06 -12.41 9.12
CA GLY A 194 23.50 -12.43 9.34
C GLY A 194 24.24 -11.37 8.52
N LEU A 195 25.52 -11.15 8.86
CA LEU A 195 26.41 -10.25 8.16
C LEU A 195 27.23 -11.03 7.13
N SER A 196 27.19 -10.62 5.87
CA SER A 196 28.04 -11.16 4.80
C SER A 196 29.03 -10.09 4.39
N LEU A 197 30.33 -10.44 4.37
CA LEU A 197 31.40 -9.57 3.96
C LEU A 197 31.94 -10.05 2.60
N SER A 198 32.09 -9.11 1.67
CA SER A 198 32.76 -9.35 0.39
C SER A 198 33.91 -8.36 0.28
N ALA A 199 35.11 -8.88 0.15
CA ALA A 199 36.29 -8.08 -0.15
C ALA A 199 36.49 -8.00 -1.68
N PRO A 200 36.92 -6.86 -2.23
CA PRO A 200 37.24 -6.69 -3.65
C PRO A 200 38.45 -7.51 -4.07
#